data_33b246171908b7c0428ff5fb0f73d213
#
_entry.id   33b246171908b7c0428ff5fb0f73d213
#
_cell.length_a   1.000
_cell.length_b   1.000
_cell.length_c   1.000
_cell.angle_alpha   90.00
_cell.angle_beta   90.00
_cell.angle_gamma   90.00
#
_symmetry.space_group_name_H-M   'P 1'
#
loop_
_entity.id
_entity.type
_entity.pdbx_description
1 polymer ?
#
loop_
_entity_poly.entity_id
_entity_poly.type
_entity_poly.pdbx_seq_one_letter_code
_entity_poly.pdbx_strand_id
1 'polypeptide(L)'
;MKNDSSRFGHIIQLFTVLLTAILISLFFGVLVLVGKIQGTARVVNYAGLVRGKTQLIVKLEISGTPEDDLLGDVASYIEGLRFGSSELDLVRLDDADFQAKMTALSSEFDDLRNELILVRQRGMNGRLVKPLDAKTLAKSIREAVQNKQ
;
A
#
# COMPACT_ATOMS: atom_id res chain seq x y z
N MET A 1 -22.93 -5.40 -65.80
CA MET A 1 -21.73 -4.87 -65.12
C MET A 1 -22.00 -3.80 -64.02
N LYS A 2 -23.27 -3.45 -63.71
CA LYS A 2 -23.57 -2.39 -62.70
C LYS A 2 -23.75 -2.91 -61.27
N ASN A 3 -23.87 -4.23 -61.05
CA ASN A 3 -24.12 -4.83 -59.75
C ASN A 3 -22.84 -5.15 -58.91
N ASP A 4 -21.70 -5.26 -59.58
CA ASP A 4 -20.47 -5.66 -58.88
C ASP A 4 -19.80 -4.50 -58.12
N SER A 5 -19.93 -3.27 -58.64
CA SER A 5 -19.37 -2.09 -57.97
C SER A 5 -20.11 -1.72 -56.68
N SER A 6 -21.43 -1.97 -56.60
CA SER A 6 -22.19 -1.73 -55.36
C SER A 6 -21.87 -2.76 -54.26
N ARG A 7 -21.71 -4.03 -54.66
CA ARG A 7 -21.29 -5.10 -53.73
C ARG A 7 -19.90 -4.86 -53.19
N PHE A 8 -18.98 -4.42 -54.00
CA PHE A 8 -17.62 -4.07 -53.61
C PHE A 8 -17.59 -2.90 -52.63
N GLY A 9 -18.41 -1.87 -52.84
CA GLY A 9 -18.59 -0.74 -51.94
C GLY A 9 -19.11 -1.16 -50.58
N HIS A 10 -20.11 -2.05 -50.51
CA HIS A 10 -20.63 -2.56 -49.23
C HIS A 10 -19.61 -3.41 -48.47
N ILE A 11 -18.79 -4.20 -49.16
CA ILE A 11 -17.72 -5.01 -48.51
C ILE A 11 -16.67 -4.11 -47.89
N ILE A 12 -16.23 -3.06 -48.61
CA ILE A 12 -15.27 -2.10 -48.07
C ILE A 12 -15.83 -1.38 -46.84
N GLN A 13 -17.09 -0.92 -46.93
CA GLN A 13 -17.76 -0.25 -45.84
C GLN A 13 -17.87 -1.14 -44.58
N LEU A 14 -18.26 -2.39 -44.79
CA LEU A 14 -18.40 -3.37 -43.71
C LEU A 14 -17.03 -3.67 -43.05
N PHE A 15 -15.99 -3.80 -43.87
CA PHE A 15 -14.61 -3.99 -43.40
C PHE A 15 -14.11 -2.77 -42.61
N THR A 16 -14.39 -1.56 -43.07
CA THR A 16 -14.02 -0.33 -42.37
C THR A 16 -14.72 -0.22 -41.03
N VAL A 17 -16.02 -0.52 -40.95
CA VAL A 17 -16.80 -0.50 -39.70
C VAL A 17 -16.24 -1.55 -38.72
N LEU A 18 -15.95 -2.76 -39.22
CA LEU A 18 -15.36 -3.82 -38.37
C LEU A 18 -14.01 -3.39 -37.83
N LEU A 19 -13.13 -2.85 -38.67
CA LEU A 19 -11.81 -2.39 -38.26
C LEU A 19 -11.91 -1.28 -37.20
N THR A 20 -12.80 -0.32 -37.39
CA THR A 20 -13.04 0.76 -36.44
C THR A 20 -13.55 0.24 -35.10
N ALA A 21 -14.47 -0.74 -35.11
CA ALA A 21 -14.97 -1.36 -33.90
C ALA A 21 -13.87 -2.08 -33.11
N ILE A 22 -12.97 -2.78 -33.83
CA ILE A 22 -11.80 -3.45 -33.20
C ILE A 22 -10.87 -2.40 -32.57
N LEU A 23 -10.56 -1.32 -33.27
CA LEU A 23 -9.69 -0.25 -32.74
C LEU A 23 -10.27 0.40 -31.48
N ILE A 24 -11.57 0.68 -31.48
CA ILE A 24 -12.27 1.22 -30.29
C ILE A 24 -12.21 0.23 -29.14
N SER A 25 -12.46 -1.06 -29.39
CA SER A 25 -12.38 -2.10 -28.37
C SER A 25 -10.98 -2.22 -27.77
N LEU A 26 -9.94 -2.19 -28.58
CA LEU A 26 -8.54 -2.21 -28.13
C LEU A 26 -8.21 -0.95 -27.31
N PHE A 27 -8.67 0.20 -27.72
CA PHE A 27 -8.47 1.45 -26.98
C PHE A 27 -9.06 1.38 -25.56
N PHE A 28 -10.31 0.91 -25.42
CA PHE A 28 -10.91 0.71 -24.10
C PHE A 28 -10.18 -0.35 -23.28
N GLY A 29 -9.73 -1.44 -23.91
CA GLY A 29 -8.92 -2.47 -23.26
C GLY A 29 -7.63 -1.89 -22.67
N VAL A 30 -6.94 -1.05 -23.38
CA VAL A 30 -5.72 -0.37 -22.90
C VAL A 30 -6.03 0.57 -21.72
N LEU A 31 -7.11 1.34 -21.78
CA LEU A 31 -7.50 2.24 -20.70
C LEU A 31 -7.78 1.46 -19.39
N VAL A 32 -8.49 0.34 -19.47
CA VAL A 32 -8.74 -0.53 -18.30
C VAL A 32 -7.43 -1.10 -17.74
N LEU A 33 -6.51 -1.54 -18.61
CA LEU A 33 -5.23 -2.09 -18.20
C LEU A 33 -4.36 -1.03 -17.50
N VAL A 34 -4.28 0.17 -18.05
CA VAL A 34 -3.54 1.29 -17.45
C VAL A 34 -4.11 1.65 -16.07
N GLY A 35 -5.44 1.70 -15.94
CA GLY A 35 -6.09 1.95 -14.64
C GLY A 35 -5.73 0.90 -13.58
N LYS A 36 -5.66 -0.38 -13.93
CA LYS A 36 -5.23 -1.44 -13.02
C LYS A 36 -3.76 -1.29 -12.59
N ILE A 37 -2.87 -0.95 -13.52
CA ILE A 37 -1.44 -0.76 -13.23
C ILE A 37 -1.25 0.42 -12.27
N GLN A 38 -1.94 1.53 -12.49
CA GLN A 38 -1.84 2.71 -11.62
C GLN A 38 -2.32 2.41 -10.20
N GLY A 39 -3.43 1.68 -10.03
CA GLY A 39 -3.92 1.25 -8.72
C GLY A 39 -2.90 0.40 -7.97
N THR A 40 -2.27 -0.57 -8.63
CA THR A 40 -1.23 -1.42 -8.02
C THR A 40 0.03 -0.63 -7.66
N ALA A 41 0.46 0.31 -8.48
CA ALA A 41 1.62 1.15 -8.19
C ALA A 41 1.43 2.00 -6.93
N ARG A 42 0.22 2.52 -6.71
CA ARG A 42 -0.11 3.25 -5.48
C ARG A 42 -0.07 2.36 -4.24
N VAL A 43 -0.64 1.16 -4.32
CA VAL A 43 -0.57 0.18 -3.21
C VAL A 43 0.89 -0.08 -2.81
N VAL A 44 1.78 -0.29 -3.78
CA VAL A 44 3.22 -0.49 -3.52
C VAL A 44 3.85 0.75 -2.86
N ASN A 45 3.50 1.95 -3.32
CA ASN A 45 4.01 3.19 -2.75
C ASN A 45 3.56 3.36 -1.29
N TYR A 46 2.27 3.17 -0.98
CA TYR A 46 1.76 3.28 0.39
C TYR A 46 2.31 2.18 1.31
N ALA A 47 2.51 0.97 0.82
CA ALA A 47 3.22 -0.08 1.56
C ALA A 47 4.65 0.34 1.93
N GLY A 48 5.35 1.02 1.01
CA GLY A 48 6.64 1.64 1.28
C GLY A 48 6.59 2.74 2.34
N LEU A 49 5.56 3.60 2.29
CA LEU A 49 5.33 4.65 3.28
C LEU A 49 5.03 4.08 4.67
N VAL A 50 4.21 3.03 4.77
CA VAL A 50 3.95 2.32 6.04
C VAL A 50 5.27 1.87 6.64
N ARG A 51 6.10 1.17 5.88
CA ARG A 51 7.42 0.70 6.35
C ARG A 51 8.32 1.85 6.79
N GLY A 52 8.45 2.90 5.97
CA GLY A 52 9.32 4.03 6.26
C GLY A 52 8.88 4.84 7.47
N LYS A 53 7.57 5.14 7.58
CA LYS A 53 7.02 5.88 8.71
C LYS A 53 7.05 5.07 10.00
N THR A 54 6.81 3.76 9.96
CA THR A 54 6.95 2.90 11.16
C THR A 54 8.37 2.91 11.70
N GLN A 55 9.38 2.85 10.84
CA GLN A 55 10.78 2.97 11.26
C GLN A 55 11.08 4.36 11.85
N LEU A 56 10.50 5.41 11.28
CA LEU A 56 10.65 6.77 11.78
C LEU A 56 10.00 6.93 13.17
N ILE A 57 8.79 6.40 13.38
CA ILE A 57 8.10 6.39 14.68
C ILE A 57 8.99 5.78 15.75
N VAL A 58 9.52 4.58 15.52
CA VAL A 58 10.41 3.90 16.47
C VAL A 58 11.65 4.74 16.76
N LYS A 59 12.24 5.36 15.74
CA LYS A 59 13.42 6.22 15.90
C LYS A 59 13.10 7.47 16.74
N LEU A 60 11.98 8.12 16.48
CA LEU A 60 11.55 9.31 17.22
C LEU A 60 11.22 8.99 18.67
N GLU A 61 10.58 7.84 18.92
CA GLU A 61 10.31 7.37 20.27
C GLU A 61 11.60 7.13 21.07
N ILE A 62 12.59 6.49 20.46
CA ILE A 62 13.91 6.27 21.08
C ILE A 62 14.64 7.59 21.35
N SER A 63 14.48 8.59 20.48
CA SER A 63 15.07 9.91 20.65
C SER A 63 14.36 10.81 21.67
N GLY A 64 13.20 10.37 22.19
CA GLY A 64 12.40 11.14 23.14
C GLY A 64 11.60 12.28 22.52
N THR A 65 11.38 12.24 21.21
CA THR A 65 10.57 13.22 20.45
C THR A 65 9.41 12.50 19.75
N PRO A 66 8.44 11.92 20.51
CA PRO A 66 7.34 11.16 19.91
C PRO A 66 6.43 12.07 19.06
N GLU A 67 5.97 11.54 17.92
CA GLU A 67 5.01 12.19 17.04
C GLU A 67 3.77 11.31 16.86
N ASP A 68 2.67 11.68 17.51
CA ASP A 68 1.42 10.90 17.47
C ASP A 68 0.71 10.97 16.12
N ASP A 69 0.89 12.06 15.39
CA ASP A 69 0.32 12.23 14.04
C ASP A 69 0.83 11.15 13.08
N LEU A 70 2.12 10.76 13.20
CA LEU A 70 2.68 9.69 12.39
C LEU A 70 2.05 8.32 12.68
N LEU A 71 1.66 8.06 13.93
CA LEU A 71 0.94 6.83 14.28
C LEU A 71 -0.45 6.79 13.62
N GLY A 72 -1.15 7.93 13.61
CA GLY A 72 -2.42 8.09 12.93
C GLY A 72 -2.31 7.89 11.42
N ASP A 73 -1.30 8.49 10.80
CA ASP A 73 -1.03 8.36 9.38
C ASP A 73 -0.79 6.88 8.97
N VAL A 74 0.08 6.18 9.71
CA VAL A 74 0.40 4.77 9.41
C VAL A 74 -0.83 3.89 9.58
N ALA A 75 -1.64 4.10 10.64
CA ALA A 75 -2.90 3.38 10.82
C ALA A 75 -3.85 3.60 9.63
N SER A 76 -4.03 4.84 9.19
CA SER A 76 -4.85 5.20 8.03
C SER A 76 -4.36 4.54 6.74
N TYR A 77 -3.04 4.49 6.52
CA TYR A 77 -2.47 3.83 5.34
C TYR A 77 -2.69 2.31 5.36
N ILE A 78 -2.52 1.65 6.51
CA ILE A 78 -2.78 0.22 6.65
C ILE A 78 -4.26 -0.07 6.40
N GLU A 79 -5.18 0.73 6.93
CA GLU A 79 -6.61 0.60 6.71
C GLU A 79 -6.97 0.81 5.23
N GLY A 80 -6.42 1.84 4.60
CA GLY A 80 -6.59 2.11 3.17
C GLY A 80 -6.08 0.98 2.28
N LEU A 81 -4.96 0.34 2.64
CA LEU A 81 -4.42 -0.83 1.92
C LEU A 81 -5.30 -2.08 2.07
N ARG A 82 -5.99 -2.24 3.22
CA ARG A 82 -6.89 -3.38 3.48
C ARG A 82 -8.24 -3.24 2.81
N PHE A 83 -8.84 -2.08 2.91
CA PHE A 83 -10.24 -1.87 2.53
C PHE A 83 -10.42 -1.01 1.30
N GLY A 84 -9.37 -0.35 0.84
CA GLY A 84 -9.43 0.73 -0.12
C GLY A 84 -9.70 2.07 0.57
N SER A 85 -9.34 3.16 -0.08
CA SER A 85 -9.59 4.52 0.43
C SER A 85 -9.73 5.48 -0.73
N SER A 86 -10.85 6.17 -0.81
CA SER A 86 -11.07 7.21 -1.81
C SER A 86 -10.21 8.45 -1.54
N GLU A 87 -9.92 8.75 -0.29
CA GLU A 87 -9.07 9.87 0.12
C GLU A 87 -7.61 9.66 -0.31
N LEU A 88 -7.11 8.44 -0.17
CA LEU A 88 -5.76 8.06 -0.58
C LEU A 88 -5.70 7.56 -2.04
N ASP A 89 -6.84 7.54 -2.73
CA ASP A 89 -7.01 6.97 -4.07
C ASP A 89 -6.44 5.54 -4.15
N LEU A 90 -6.71 4.75 -3.11
CA LEU A 90 -6.31 3.36 -2.99
C LEU A 90 -7.47 2.44 -3.36
N VAL A 91 -7.18 1.52 -4.27
CA VAL A 91 -8.11 0.44 -4.64
C VAL A 91 -7.78 -0.77 -3.78
N ARG A 92 -8.81 -1.39 -3.19
CA ARG A 92 -8.66 -2.66 -2.51
C ARG A 92 -8.17 -3.73 -3.47
N LEU A 93 -7.12 -4.45 -3.11
CA LEU A 93 -6.68 -5.65 -3.82
C LEU A 93 -7.34 -6.88 -3.19
N ASP A 94 -8.09 -7.64 -3.99
CA ASP A 94 -8.81 -8.84 -3.54
C ASP A 94 -7.94 -10.12 -3.52
N ASP A 95 -6.63 -9.97 -3.67
CA ASP A 95 -5.68 -11.07 -3.54
C ASP A 95 -5.65 -11.59 -2.10
N ALA A 96 -5.91 -12.89 -1.91
CA ALA A 96 -6.05 -13.50 -0.59
C ALA A 96 -4.75 -13.47 0.22
N ASP A 97 -3.59 -13.68 -0.43
CA ASP A 97 -2.28 -13.65 0.23
C ASP A 97 -1.93 -12.22 0.67
N PHE A 98 -2.21 -11.23 -0.20
CA PHE A 98 -2.06 -9.83 0.14
C PHE A 98 -2.94 -9.43 1.33
N GLN A 99 -4.22 -9.81 1.34
CA GLN A 99 -5.15 -9.49 2.44
C GLN A 99 -4.75 -10.17 3.75
N ALA A 100 -4.27 -11.40 3.71
CA ALA A 100 -3.74 -12.08 4.89
C ALA A 100 -2.52 -11.35 5.47
N LYS A 101 -1.57 -10.94 4.63
CA LYS A 101 -0.39 -10.16 5.04
C LYS A 101 -0.76 -8.80 5.60
N MET A 102 -1.73 -8.11 5.00
CA MET A 102 -2.21 -6.81 5.49
C MET A 102 -2.92 -6.94 6.85
N THR A 103 -3.64 -8.04 7.07
CA THR A 103 -4.27 -8.31 8.36
C THR A 103 -3.24 -8.58 9.45
N ALA A 104 -2.21 -9.37 9.15
CA ALA A 104 -1.10 -9.61 10.07
C ALA A 104 -0.35 -8.29 10.39
N LEU A 105 -0.04 -7.49 9.37
CA LEU A 105 0.62 -6.19 9.53
C LEU A 105 -0.19 -5.23 10.40
N SER A 106 -1.52 -5.20 10.25
CA SER A 106 -2.41 -4.39 11.10
C SER A 106 -2.30 -4.81 12.56
N SER A 107 -2.33 -6.12 12.85
CA SER A 107 -2.19 -6.64 14.21
C SER A 107 -0.80 -6.31 14.82
N GLU A 108 0.27 -6.50 14.05
CA GLU A 108 1.63 -6.16 14.49
C GLU A 108 1.80 -4.66 14.76
N PHE A 109 1.14 -3.82 13.97
CA PHE A 109 1.17 -2.38 14.17
C PHE A 109 0.38 -1.96 15.42
N ASP A 110 -0.76 -2.58 15.69
CA ASP A 110 -1.54 -2.35 16.91
C ASP A 110 -0.75 -2.78 18.16
N ASP A 111 -0.06 -3.91 18.10
CA ASP A 111 0.83 -4.38 19.17
C ASP A 111 1.96 -3.36 19.42
N LEU A 112 2.64 -2.90 18.36
CA LEU A 112 3.67 -1.86 18.47
C LEU A 112 3.12 -0.59 19.11
N ARG A 113 1.96 -0.12 18.68
CA ARG A 113 1.31 1.07 19.23
C ARG A 113 1.04 0.92 20.72
N ASN A 114 0.53 -0.23 21.14
CA ASN A 114 0.27 -0.53 22.55
C ASN A 114 1.57 -0.58 23.38
N GLU A 115 2.64 -1.16 22.84
CA GLU A 115 3.95 -1.17 23.49
C GLU A 115 4.52 0.25 23.68
N LEU A 116 4.40 1.12 22.65
CA LEU A 116 4.83 2.51 22.75
C LEU A 116 4.06 3.27 23.83
N ILE A 117 2.75 3.07 23.92
CA ILE A 117 1.92 3.68 24.97
C ILE A 117 2.37 3.22 26.36
N LEU A 118 2.63 1.93 26.54
CA LEU A 118 3.09 1.37 27.80
C LEU A 118 4.48 1.89 28.20
N VAL A 119 5.39 2.06 27.25
CA VAL A 119 6.72 2.64 27.47
C VAL A 119 6.60 4.08 27.95
N ARG A 120 5.73 4.86 27.34
CA ARG A 120 5.44 6.24 27.73
C ARG A 120 4.85 6.31 29.16
N GLN A 121 3.85 5.48 29.47
CA GLN A 121 3.22 5.44 30.80
C GLN A 121 4.18 5.05 31.93
N ARG A 122 5.16 4.20 31.65
CA ARG A 122 6.19 3.80 32.62
C ARG A 122 7.23 4.89 32.90
N GLY A 123 7.05 6.10 32.36
CA GLY A 123 7.93 7.25 32.60
C GLY A 123 9.30 7.12 31.94
N MET A 124 9.44 6.26 30.93
CA MET A 124 10.64 6.19 30.11
C MET A 124 10.74 7.36 29.13
N ASN A 125 9.80 8.29 29.18
CA ASN A 125 9.82 9.54 28.45
C ASN A 125 10.96 10.41 28.97
N GLY A 126 12.06 10.45 28.24
CA GLY A 126 13.13 11.41 28.44
C GLY A 126 14.08 11.16 29.59
N ARG A 127 14.03 10.01 30.28
CA ARG A 127 15.03 9.59 31.27
C ARG A 127 15.82 8.35 30.88
N LEU A 128 16.11 8.19 29.63
CA LEU A 128 17.32 7.47 29.20
C LEU A 128 18.53 8.40 29.36
N VAL A 129 18.65 9.02 30.54
CA VAL A 129 19.86 9.72 30.98
C VAL A 129 20.79 8.70 31.61
N LYS A 130 21.20 7.75 30.82
CA LYS A 130 22.47 7.00 30.81
C LYS A 130 22.53 6.34 29.45
N PRO A 131 23.69 6.28 28.79
CA PRO A 131 23.79 5.68 27.50
C PRO A 131 23.45 4.18 27.63
N LEU A 132 22.19 3.82 27.47
CA LEU A 132 21.88 2.46 27.08
C LEU A 132 22.52 2.33 25.70
N ASP A 133 23.63 1.59 25.69
CA ASP A 133 24.37 1.28 24.48
C ASP A 133 23.35 0.83 23.41
N ALA A 134 23.28 1.56 22.31
CA ALA A 134 22.36 1.26 21.20
C ALA A 134 22.47 -0.20 20.73
N LYS A 135 23.61 -0.85 21.01
CA LYS A 135 23.84 -2.29 20.83
C LYS A 135 22.98 -3.15 21.75
N THR A 136 22.77 -2.74 23.00
CA THR A 136 21.99 -3.51 23.99
C THR A 136 20.50 -3.44 23.66
N LEU A 137 20.00 -2.27 23.23
CA LEU A 137 18.61 -2.13 22.78
C LEU A 137 18.34 -2.90 21.49
N ALA A 138 19.24 -2.79 20.51
CA ALA A 138 19.14 -3.56 19.26
C ALA A 138 19.23 -5.07 19.51
N LYS A 139 19.98 -5.53 20.52
CA LYS A 139 20.05 -6.92 20.91
C LYS A 139 18.75 -7.39 21.57
N SER A 140 18.17 -6.62 22.49
CA SER A 140 16.90 -6.94 23.15
C SER A 140 15.73 -7.01 22.17
N ILE A 141 15.66 -6.07 21.20
CA ILE A 141 14.65 -6.10 20.13
C ILE A 141 14.84 -7.33 19.24
N ARG A 142 16.08 -7.68 18.91
CA ARG A 142 16.38 -8.86 18.08
C ARG A 142 16.04 -10.17 18.80
N GLU A 143 16.31 -10.26 20.09
CA GLU A 143 15.98 -11.42 20.93
C GLU A 143 14.47 -11.56 21.13
N ALA A 144 13.73 -10.45 21.31
CA ALA A 144 12.28 -10.47 21.39
C ALA A 144 11.60 -10.92 20.08
N VAL A 145 12.19 -10.60 18.93
CA VAL A 145 11.71 -11.04 17.62
C VAL A 145 12.07 -12.51 17.33
N GLN A 146 13.23 -13.00 17.79
CA GLN A 146 13.66 -14.37 17.55
C GLN A 146 12.99 -15.41 18.47
N ASN A 147 12.52 -15.03 19.65
CA ASN A 147 11.82 -15.93 20.57
C ASN A 147 10.34 -16.19 20.23
N LYS A 148 9.85 -15.65 19.13
CA LYS A 148 8.49 -15.87 18.61
C LYS A 148 8.45 -16.78 17.35
N GLN A 149 9.55 -17.48 17.03
CA GLN A 149 9.55 -18.56 16.03
C GLN A 149 9.56 -19.95 16.79
#